data_27b320c3bd3f3a25c3293e4b80a531bc
#
_entry.id   27b320c3bd3f3a25c3293e4b80a531bc
#
_cell.length_a   1.000
_cell.length_b   1.000
_cell.length_c   1.000
_cell.angle_alpha   90.00
_cell.angle_beta   90.00
_cell.angle_gamma   90.00
#
_symmetry.space_group_name_H-M   'P 1'
#
loop_
_entity.id
_entity.type
_entity.pdbx_description
1 polymer ?
#
loop_
_entity_poly.entity_id
_entity_poly.type
_entity_poly.pdbx_seq_one_letter_code
_entity_poly.pdbx_strand_id
1 'polypeptide(L)'
;EKETVFVGANNSGKTSAISAIVWFLKNTDRFTLKEFTATNWASINKIGDKWLEHDSVDEELLSSHQWDNIVPSMDVWINVEDGEQYRVNHLIPSLSSWDGKKVGVRGQYEPKDVTKLYSVYKEAKMKAKTLEGTEEWEKAGSPELYPKNLCDFLGKGSNLREYFDVKYY
;
A
#
# COMPACT_ATOMS: atom_id res chain seq x y z
N GLU A 1 -27.25 17.47 -12.66
CA GLU A 1 -25.97 17.02 -12.05
C GLU A 1 -25.85 17.67 -10.68
N LYS A 2 -25.49 16.87 -9.66
CA LYS A 2 -25.20 17.41 -8.31
C LYS A 2 -23.70 17.69 -8.24
N GLU A 3 -23.33 18.91 -7.97
CA GLU A 3 -21.94 19.32 -7.80
C GLU A 3 -21.57 19.34 -6.31
N THR A 4 -20.38 18.87 -5.96
CA THR A 4 -19.84 18.97 -4.61
C THR A 4 -18.66 19.93 -4.62
N VAL A 5 -18.74 20.99 -3.80
CA VAL A 5 -17.71 22.01 -3.68
C VAL A 5 -17.00 21.90 -2.35
N PHE A 6 -15.69 21.74 -2.36
CA PHE A 6 -14.85 21.76 -1.16
C PHE A 6 -14.39 23.19 -0.86
N VAL A 7 -14.84 23.75 0.26
CA VAL A 7 -14.48 25.10 0.71
C VAL A 7 -13.71 25.02 2.01
N GLY A 8 -12.69 25.86 2.18
CA GLY A 8 -11.91 25.93 3.41
C GLY A 8 -10.62 26.71 3.22
N ALA A 9 -9.94 27.03 4.33
CA ALA A 9 -8.65 27.73 4.33
C ALA A 9 -7.55 26.94 3.60
N ASN A 10 -6.45 27.61 3.23
CA ASN A 10 -5.27 26.92 2.71
C ASN A 10 -4.75 25.91 3.75
N ASN A 11 -4.23 24.78 3.27
CA ASN A 11 -3.80 23.65 4.10
C ASN A 11 -4.91 22.92 4.90
N SER A 12 -6.19 23.12 4.58
CA SER A 12 -7.29 22.40 5.22
C SER A 12 -7.51 20.95 4.68
N GLY A 13 -6.59 20.45 3.87
CA GLY A 13 -6.67 19.08 3.33
C GLY A 13 -7.58 18.88 2.11
N LYS A 14 -8.17 19.95 1.55
CA LYS A 14 -9.05 19.86 0.37
C LYS A 14 -8.40 19.15 -0.82
N THR A 15 -7.20 19.57 -1.18
CA THR A 15 -6.44 18.97 -2.28
C THR A 15 -6.06 17.53 -1.97
N SER A 16 -5.70 17.22 -0.71
CA SER A 16 -5.36 15.86 -0.28
C SER A 16 -6.56 14.92 -0.40
N ALA A 17 -7.76 15.37 -0.02
CA ALA A 17 -8.99 14.57 -0.16
C ALA A 17 -9.32 14.28 -1.65
N ILE A 18 -9.24 15.30 -2.51
CA ILE A 18 -9.46 15.13 -3.94
C ILE A 18 -8.39 14.22 -4.55
N SER A 19 -7.12 14.41 -4.17
CA SER A 19 -6.02 13.57 -4.64
C SER A 19 -6.21 12.11 -4.22
N ALA A 20 -6.61 11.85 -2.97
CA ALA A 20 -6.90 10.51 -2.50
C ALA A 20 -7.99 9.83 -3.34
N ILE A 21 -9.11 10.51 -3.60
CA ILE A 21 -10.19 9.99 -4.46
C ILE A 21 -9.67 9.65 -5.86
N VAL A 22 -8.91 10.56 -6.47
CA VAL A 22 -8.36 10.35 -7.82
C VAL A 22 -7.36 9.21 -7.85
N TRP A 23 -6.48 9.11 -6.87
CA TRP A 23 -5.45 8.06 -6.83
C TRP A 23 -6.04 6.68 -6.58
N PHE A 24 -6.97 6.56 -5.63
CA PHE A 24 -7.63 5.28 -5.38
C PHE A 24 -8.54 4.83 -6.53
N LEU A 25 -9.24 5.74 -7.21
CA LEU A 25 -10.24 5.34 -8.21
C LEU A 25 -9.73 5.39 -9.67
N LYS A 26 -8.62 6.09 -9.94
CA LYS A 26 -8.19 6.32 -11.32
C LYS A 26 -6.70 6.23 -11.59
N ASN A 27 -5.86 6.70 -10.67
CA ASN A 27 -4.42 6.88 -10.89
C ASN A 27 -3.62 6.18 -9.79
N THR A 28 -3.77 4.86 -9.65
CA THR A 28 -3.08 4.06 -8.61
C THR A 28 -1.56 4.11 -8.72
N ASP A 29 -1.03 4.46 -9.89
CA ASP A 29 0.39 4.66 -10.15
C ASP A 29 1.00 5.93 -9.52
N ARG A 30 0.16 6.81 -8.95
CA ARG A 30 0.60 8.05 -8.30
C ARG A 30 1.05 7.87 -6.86
N PHE A 31 0.75 6.73 -6.24
CA PHE A 31 1.18 6.46 -4.88
C PHE A 31 2.70 6.46 -4.73
N THR A 32 3.18 7.08 -3.67
CA THR A 32 4.59 7.07 -3.22
C THR A 32 4.64 6.73 -1.73
N LEU A 33 5.82 6.49 -1.17
CA LEU A 33 5.95 6.27 0.28
C LEU A 33 5.53 7.48 1.14
N LYS A 34 5.36 8.65 0.53
CA LYS A 34 4.92 9.85 1.27
C LYS A 34 3.46 9.79 1.71
N GLU A 35 2.64 8.97 1.05
CA GLU A 35 1.24 8.74 1.40
C GLU A 35 1.10 7.76 2.58
N PHE A 36 2.16 7.05 2.92
CA PHE A 36 2.21 6.25 4.14
C PHE A 36 2.59 7.13 5.32
N THR A 37 1.89 7.01 6.43
CA THR A 37 2.26 7.75 7.64
C THR A 37 3.64 7.33 8.15
N ALA A 38 4.40 8.27 8.71
CA ALA A 38 5.74 7.97 9.22
C ALA A 38 5.73 6.85 10.29
N THR A 39 4.67 6.76 11.08
CA THR A 39 4.47 5.69 12.06
C THR A 39 4.40 4.32 11.39
N ASN A 40 3.78 4.24 10.23
CA ASN A 40 3.63 2.99 9.49
C ASN A 40 4.94 2.52 8.84
N TRP A 41 5.88 3.44 8.56
CA TRP A 41 7.19 3.05 8.05
C TRP A 41 7.95 2.11 9.01
N ALA A 42 7.85 2.37 10.31
CA ALA A 42 8.44 1.48 11.31
C ALA A 42 7.81 0.08 11.28
N SER A 43 6.50 0.00 11.07
CA SER A 43 5.77 -1.27 10.96
C SER A 43 6.15 -2.02 9.67
N ILE A 44 6.26 -1.33 8.55
CA ILE A 44 6.71 -1.89 7.26
C ILE A 44 8.14 -2.44 7.39
N ASN A 45 9.05 -1.69 8.03
CA ASN A 45 10.41 -2.15 8.24
C ASN A 45 10.47 -3.39 9.12
N LYS A 46 9.64 -3.47 10.19
CA LYS A 46 9.53 -4.68 11.01
C LYS A 46 9.08 -5.92 10.23
N ILE A 47 8.22 -5.76 9.21
CA ILE A 47 7.88 -6.86 8.30
C ILE A 47 9.14 -7.33 7.57
N GLY A 48 9.89 -6.37 6.99
CA GLY A 48 11.14 -6.68 6.30
C GLY A 48 12.18 -7.35 7.20
N ASP A 49 12.31 -6.91 8.45
CA ASP A 49 13.24 -7.51 9.42
C ASP A 49 12.85 -8.96 9.75
N LYS A 50 11.57 -9.22 10.03
CA LYS A 50 11.05 -10.57 10.26
C LYS A 50 11.32 -11.50 9.07
N TRP A 51 11.19 -11.00 7.85
CA TRP A 51 11.49 -11.78 6.65
C TRP A 51 12.96 -12.18 6.53
N LEU A 52 13.86 -11.42 7.12
CA LEU A 52 15.30 -11.69 7.08
C LEU A 52 15.78 -12.58 8.24
N GLU A 53 15.03 -12.61 9.36
CA GLU A 53 15.33 -13.41 10.53
C GLU A 53 15.03 -14.91 10.32
N HIS A 54 14.12 -15.24 9.40
CA HIS A 54 13.69 -16.60 9.16
C HIS A 54 14.24 -17.16 7.84
N ASP A 55 14.93 -18.29 7.89
CA ASP A 55 15.44 -19.00 6.70
C ASP A 55 14.31 -19.68 5.92
N SER A 56 13.30 -20.19 6.62
CA SER A 56 12.05 -20.72 6.05
C SER A 56 10.90 -19.77 6.34
N VAL A 57 10.12 -19.45 5.32
CA VAL A 57 9.01 -18.51 5.46
C VAL A 57 7.75 -19.30 5.73
N ASP A 58 7.18 -19.10 6.91
CA ASP A 58 5.86 -19.59 7.25
C ASP A 58 4.78 -18.80 6.51
N GLU A 59 3.65 -19.42 6.18
CA GLU A 59 2.50 -18.76 5.51
C GLU A 59 2.02 -17.52 6.27
N GLU A 60 2.17 -17.51 7.59
CA GLU A 60 1.81 -16.35 8.43
C GLU A 60 2.69 -15.13 8.14
N LEU A 61 3.98 -15.33 7.86
CA LEU A 61 4.92 -14.26 7.50
C LEU A 61 4.69 -13.69 6.09
N LEU A 62 3.97 -14.40 5.25
CA LEU A 62 3.56 -13.97 3.90
C LEU A 62 2.09 -13.56 3.83
N SER A 63 1.39 -13.52 4.96
CA SER A 63 -0.01 -13.14 5.01
C SER A 63 -0.18 -11.67 4.61
N SER A 64 -1.20 -11.41 3.78
CA SER A 64 -1.63 -10.04 3.45
C SER A 64 -2.12 -9.27 4.69
N HIS A 65 -2.61 -9.96 5.72
CA HIS A 65 -3.08 -9.35 6.97
C HIS A 65 -2.01 -8.56 7.72
N GLN A 66 -0.71 -8.82 7.49
CA GLN A 66 0.36 -8.02 8.08
C GLN A 66 0.36 -6.56 7.59
N TRP A 67 -0.28 -6.32 6.46
CA TRP A 67 -0.37 -5.00 5.84
C TRP A 67 -1.61 -4.22 6.30
N ASP A 68 -2.56 -4.88 6.97
CA ASP A 68 -3.77 -4.25 7.46
C ASP A 68 -3.44 -3.07 8.40
N ASN A 69 -4.12 -1.96 8.20
CA ASN A 69 -3.96 -0.72 8.98
C ASN A 69 -2.59 -0.01 8.87
N ILE A 70 -1.64 -0.53 8.09
CA ILE A 70 -0.34 0.12 7.88
C ILE A 70 -0.16 0.67 6.47
N VAL A 71 -1.04 0.34 5.56
CA VAL A 71 -1.07 0.84 4.18
C VAL A 71 -2.18 1.88 3.99
N PRO A 72 -2.05 2.79 3.01
CA PRO A 72 -3.11 3.72 2.68
C PRO A 72 -4.41 3.00 2.31
N SER A 73 -5.52 3.43 2.89
CA SER A 73 -6.85 2.91 2.58
C SER A 73 -7.87 4.04 2.46
N MET A 74 -8.93 3.79 1.71
CA MET A 74 -10.04 4.72 1.53
C MET A 74 -11.35 3.96 1.48
N ASP A 75 -12.30 4.35 2.33
CA ASP A 75 -13.67 3.84 2.32
C ASP A 75 -14.58 4.80 1.57
N VAL A 76 -15.30 4.31 0.59
CA VAL A 76 -16.32 5.06 -0.15
C VAL A 76 -17.68 4.46 0.16
N TRP A 77 -18.58 5.29 0.67
CA TRP A 77 -19.95 4.90 0.97
C TRP A 77 -20.93 5.60 0.03
N ILE A 78 -21.79 4.82 -0.61
CA ILE A 78 -22.83 5.30 -1.53
C ILE A 78 -24.18 5.10 -0.82
N ASN A 79 -24.94 6.19 -0.69
CA ASN A 79 -26.34 6.10 -0.30
C ASN A 79 -27.15 5.72 -1.53
N VAL A 80 -27.97 4.70 -1.40
CA VAL A 80 -28.85 4.18 -2.46
C VAL A 80 -30.24 4.71 -2.21
N GLU A 81 -30.82 5.43 -3.19
CA GLU A 81 -32.17 5.96 -3.13
C GLU A 81 -33.19 4.82 -3.40
N ASP A 82 -34.41 4.99 -2.89
CA ASP A 82 -35.48 4.02 -3.12
C ASP A 82 -35.73 3.85 -4.63
N GLY A 83 -35.75 2.59 -5.07
CA GLY A 83 -35.90 2.24 -6.49
C GLY A 83 -34.59 2.19 -7.30
N GLU A 84 -33.44 2.58 -6.71
CA GLU A 84 -32.13 2.51 -7.38
C GLU A 84 -31.28 1.28 -7.00
N GLN A 85 -31.81 0.39 -6.17
CA GLN A 85 -31.11 -0.81 -5.70
C GLN A 85 -30.53 -1.68 -6.85
N TYR A 86 -31.22 -1.70 -8.00
CA TYR A 86 -30.79 -2.47 -9.16
C TYR A 86 -29.44 -1.99 -9.74
N ARG A 87 -29.04 -0.73 -9.48
CA ARG A 87 -27.77 -0.16 -9.97
C ARG A 87 -26.58 -0.67 -9.19
N VAL A 88 -26.79 -1.09 -7.96
CA VAL A 88 -25.72 -1.49 -7.02
C VAL A 88 -25.77 -2.95 -6.61
N ASN A 89 -26.76 -3.71 -7.09
CA ASN A 89 -26.97 -5.11 -6.70
C ASN A 89 -25.76 -6.01 -6.97
N HIS A 90 -24.97 -5.69 -7.99
CA HIS A 90 -23.74 -6.41 -8.35
C HIS A 90 -22.57 -6.16 -7.37
N LEU A 91 -22.66 -5.09 -6.55
CA LEU A 91 -21.67 -4.76 -5.52
C LEU A 91 -21.99 -5.40 -4.17
N ILE A 92 -23.16 -6.06 -4.05
CA ILE A 92 -23.67 -6.57 -2.77
C ILE A 92 -23.41 -8.06 -2.68
N PRO A 93 -22.52 -8.50 -1.74
CA PRO A 93 -22.21 -9.93 -1.60
C PRO A 93 -23.42 -10.78 -1.20
N SER A 94 -24.36 -10.22 -0.44
CA SER A 94 -25.56 -10.91 0.02
C SER A 94 -26.76 -9.96 0.13
N LEU A 95 -27.71 -10.09 -0.77
CA LEU A 95 -28.93 -9.30 -0.78
C LEU A 95 -29.82 -9.55 0.44
N SER A 96 -29.72 -10.73 1.05
CA SER A 96 -30.54 -11.08 2.23
C SER A 96 -30.12 -10.38 3.50
N SER A 97 -28.86 -9.90 3.58
CA SER A 97 -28.34 -9.20 4.75
C SER A 97 -28.19 -7.68 4.54
N TRP A 98 -28.50 -7.19 3.35
CA TRP A 98 -28.39 -5.77 3.02
C TRP A 98 -29.67 -5.02 3.33
N ASP A 99 -29.54 -3.86 3.98
CA ASP A 99 -30.69 -3.01 4.37
C ASP A 99 -31.28 -2.16 3.23
N GLY A 100 -30.70 -2.25 2.03
CA GLY A 100 -31.14 -1.52 0.85
C GLY A 100 -30.73 -0.04 0.80
N LYS A 101 -29.94 0.46 1.74
CA LYS A 101 -29.69 1.90 1.90
C LYS A 101 -28.27 2.33 1.60
N LYS A 102 -27.27 1.55 2.00
CA LYS A 102 -25.86 1.92 1.83
C LYS A 102 -25.04 0.78 1.24
N VAL A 103 -24.14 1.12 0.34
CA VAL A 103 -23.11 0.22 -0.19
C VAL A 103 -21.76 0.89 0.02
N GLY A 104 -20.80 0.12 0.56
CA GLY A 104 -19.43 0.59 0.78
C GLY A 104 -18.44 -0.20 -0.05
N VAL A 105 -17.39 0.47 -0.47
CA VAL A 105 -16.21 -0.12 -1.09
C VAL A 105 -14.99 0.40 -0.34
N ARG A 106 -14.11 -0.52 0.09
CA ARG A 106 -12.80 -0.18 0.64
C ARG A 106 -11.74 -0.37 -0.44
N GLY A 107 -11.04 0.69 -0.82
CA GLY A 107 -9.80 0.61 -1.57
C GLY A 107 -8.62 0.56 -0.62
N GLN A 108 -7.69 -0.38 -0.81
CA GLN A 108 -6.48 -0.51 -0.01
C GLN A 108 -5.27 -0.63 -0.93
N TYR A 109 -4.26 0.22 -0.73
CA TYR A 109 -3.03 0.19 -1.53
C TYR A 109 -2.03 -0.76 -0.89
N GLU A 110 -1.99 -1.99 -1.34
CA GLU A 110 -1.27 -3.10 -0.70
C GLU A 110 -0.41 -3.91 -1.68
N PRO A 111 0.45 -4.81 -1.20
CA PRO A 111 1.24 -5.67 -2.08
C PRO A 111 0.36 -6.50 -3.02
N LYS A 112 0.72 -6.51 -4.32
CA LYS A 112 0.10 -7.37 -5.34
C LYS A 112 0.29 -8.84 -4.99
N ASP A 113 1.52 -9.17 -4.58
CA ASP A 113 1.98 -10.50 -4.23
C ASP A 113 3.07 -10.38 -3.15
N VAL A 114 2.73 -10.79 -1.92
CA VAL A 114 3.63 -10.69 -0.77
C VAL A 114 4.81 -11.64 -0.92
N THR A 115 4.62 -12.82 -1.51
CA THR A 115 5.67 -13.82 -1.74
C THR A 115 6.71 -13.31 -2.71
N LYS A 116 6.26 -12.69 -3.80
CA LYS A 116 7.15 -12.07 -4.78
C LYS A 116 7.92 -10.90 -4.16
N LEU A 117 7.24 -10.02 -3.44
CA LEU A 117 7.87 -8.89 -2.76
C LEU A 117 8.96 -9.36 -1.78
N TYR A 118 8.64 -10.38 -0.96
CA TYR A 118 9.59 -11.02 -0.05
C TYR A 118 10.84 -11.51 -0.80
N SER A 119 10.65 -12.29 -1.87
CA SER A 119 11.75 -12.92 -2.61
C SER A 119 12.70 -11.88 -3.18
N VAL A 120 12.18 -10.82 -3.83
CA VAL A 120 13.01 -9.77 -4.44
C VAL A 120 13.70 -8.90 -3.39
N TYR A 121 13.04 -8.62 -2.26
CA TYR A 121 13.64 -7.88 -1.16
C TYR A 121 14.78 -8.68 -0.51
N LYS A 122 14.55 -9.97 -0.23
CA LYS A 122 15.58 -10.88 0.34
C LYS A 122 16.79 -10.98 -0.59
N GLU A 123 16.57 -11.13 -1.89
CA GLU A 123 17.64 -11.14 -2.88
C GLU A 123 18.44 -9.83 -2.89
N ALA A 124 17.76 -8.67 -2.85
CA ALA A 124 18.42 -7.37 -2.80
C ALA A 124 19.27 -7.21 -1.53
N LYS A 125 18.77 -7.66 -0.38
CA LYS A 125 19.54 -7.66 0.89
C LYS A 125 20.73 -8.60 0.85
N MET A 126 20.59 -9.79 0.27
CA MET A 126 21.70 -10.73 0.11
C MET A 126 22.80 -10.15 -0.79
N LYS A 127 22.44 -9.55 -1.91
CA LYS A 127 23.41 -8.86 -2.80
C LYS A 127 24.13 -7.72 -2.07
N ALA A 128 23.42 -6.93 -1.28
CA ALA A 128 24.05 -5.90 -0.46
C ALA A 128 25.05 -6.49 0.53
N LYS A 129 24.68 -7.56 1.23
CA LYS A 129 25.54 -8.24 2.21
C LYS A 129 26.79 -8.87 1.56
N THR A 130 26.72 -9.36 0.32
CA THR A 130 27.87 -9.91 -0.37
C THR A 130 28.88 -8.85 -0.82
N LEU A 131 28.44 -7.59 -0.96
CA LEU A 131 29.33 -6.46 -1.27
C LEU A 131 30.03 -5.91 -0.04
N GLU A 132 29.44 -6.08 1.14
CA GLU A 132 29.97 -5.60 2.41
C GLU A 132 31.34 -6.25 2.71
N GLY A 133 32.34 -5.41 2.98
CA GLY A 133 33.69 -5.89 3.29
C GLY A 133 34.52 -6.35 2.07
N THR A 134 34.05 -6.15 0.84
CA THR A 134 34.86 -6.37 -0.36
C THR A 134 35.86 -5.23 -0.56
N GLU A 135 37.02 -5.53 -1.20
CA GLU A 135 37.99 -4.48 -1.53
C GLU A 135 37.38 -3.35 -2.39
N GLU A 136 36.44 -3.67 -3.27
CA GLU A 136 35.75 -2.69 -4.11
C GLU A 136 34.89 -1.74 -3.28
N TRP A 137 34.18 -2.28 -2.28
CA TRP A 137 33.35 -1.51 -1.37
C TRP A 137 34.20 -0.60 -0.47
N GLU A 138 35.34 -1.11 0.04
CA GLU A 138 36.29 -0.34 0.84
C GLU A 138 36.93 0.78 -0.01
N LYS A 139 37.38 0.48 -1.21
CA LYS A 139 37.94 1.48 -2.16
C LYS A 139 36.92 2.56 -2.53
N ALA A 140 35.63 2.26 -2.53
CA ALA A 140 34.55 3.21 -2.77
C ALA A 140 34.23 4.08 -1.53
N GLY A 141 34.95 3.90 -0.42
CA GLY A 141 34.72 4.66 0.82
C GLY A 141 33.63 4.06 1.72
N SER A 142 33.39 2.77 1.60
CA SER A 142 32.39 2.01 2.40
C SER A 142 31.00 2.66 2.37
N PRO A 143 30.42 2.87 1.18
CA PRO A 143 29.11 3.53 1.06
C PRO A 143 28.05 2.70 1.76
N GLU A 144 27.00 3.39 2.19
CA GLU A 144 25.87 2.72 2.80
C GLU A 144 25.17 1.79 1.79
N LEU A 145 25.03 0.52 2.19
CA LEU A 145 24.51 -0.53 1.29
C LEU A 145 22.99 -0.42 1.12
N TYR A 146 22.56 -0.55 -0.12
CA TYR A 146 21.16 -0.54 -0.48
C TYR A 146 20.65 -1.98 -0.69
N PRO A 147 19.43 -2.30 -0.21
CA PRO A 147 18.53 -1.49 0.62
C PRO A 147 18.91 -1.55 2.11
N LYS A 148 18.73 -0.45 2.86
CA LYS A 148 18.89 -0.44 4.33
C LYS A 148 17.78 -1.25 5.01
N ASN A 149 16.55 -1.04 4.57
CA ASN A 149 15.34 -1.66 5.10
C ASN A 149 14.27 -1.76 4.00
N LEU A 150 13.08 -2.28 4.33
CA LEU A 150 12.02 -2.50 3.35
C LEU A 150 11.45 -1.19 2.78
N CYS A 151 11.32 -0.13 3.60
CA CYS A 151 10.90 1.18 3.09
C CYS A 151 11.92 1.78 2.12
N ASP A 152 13.23 1.62 2.38
CA ASP A 152 14.28 2.07 1.47
C ASP A 152 14.20 1.31 0.13
N PHE A 153 13.95 -0.01 0.19
CA PHE A 153 13.72 -0.82 -1.01
C PHE A 153 12.51 -0.33 -1.81
N LEU A 154 11.37 -0.11 -1.14
CA LEU A 154 10.13 0.33 -1.78
C LEU A 154 10.22 1.76 -2.32
N GLY A 155 10.99 2.63 -1.66
CA GLY A 155 11.16 4.02 -2.05
C GLY A 155 12.02 4.24 -3.29
N LYS A 156 12.80 3.24 -3.73
CA LYS A 156 13.72 3.38 -4.84
C LYS A 156 13.05 3.17 -6.20
N GLY A 157 13.19 4.15 -7.08
CA GLY A 157 12.72 4.04 -8.46
C GLY A 157 11.21 3.80 -8.57
N SER A 158 10.84 2.71 -9.21
CA SER A 158 9.45 2.28 -9.42
C SER A 158 9.01 1.13 -8.52
N ASN A 159 9.84 0.68 -7.57
CA ASN A 159 9.58 -0.52 -6.79
C ASN A 159 8.19 -0.52 -6.14
N LEU A 160 7.80 0.59 -5.50
CA LEU A 160 6.49 0.65 -4.87
C LEU A 160 5.37 0.36 -5.87
N ARG A 161 5.40 0.96 -7.06
CA ARG A 161 4.37 0.76 -8.10
C ARG A 161 4.44 -0.62 -8.75
N GLU A 162 5.63 -1.21 -8.80
CA GLU A 162 5.83 -2.55 -9.32
C GLU A 162 5.18 -3.60 -8.43
N TYR A 163 5.35 -3.46 -7.11
CA TYR A 163 4.92 -4.47 -6.14
C TYR A 163 3.62 -4.16 -5.42
N PHE A 164 3.07 -2.95 -5.52
CA PHE A 164 1.82 -2.53 -4.89
C PHE A 164 0.76 -2.13 -5.91
N ASP A 165 -0.50 -2.27 -5.53
CA ASP A 165 -1.65 -1.76 -6.26
C ASP A 165 -2.84 -1.56 -5.33
N VAL A 166 -3.90 -0.90 -5.81
CA VAL A 166 -5.16 -0.79 -5.08
C VAL A 166 -5.99 -2.04 -5.30
N LYS A 167 -6.34 -2.70 -4.19
CA LYS A 167 -7.35 -3.75 -4.18
C LYS A 167 -8.64 -3.21 -3.57
N TYR A 168 -9.78 -3.74 -4.03
CA TYR A 168 -11.11 -3.31 -3.59
C TYR A 168 -11.81 -4.46 -2.88
N TYR A 169 -12.44 -4.13 -1.73
CA TYR A 169 -13.15 -5.05 -0.85
C TYR A 169 -14.58 -4.57 -0.58
#